data_b13f6e21dc2a0d825b21775df6f3ad55
#
_entry.id   b13f6e21dc2a0d825b21775df6f3ad55
#
_cell.length_a   1.000
_cell.length_b   1.000
_cell.length_c   1.000
_cell.angle_alpha   90.00
_cell.angle_beta   90.00
_cell.angle_gamma   90.00
#
_symmetry.space_group_name_H-M   'P 1'
#
loop_
_entity.id
_entity.type
_entity.pdbx_description
1 polymer ?
#
loop_
_entity_poly.entity_id
_entity_poly.type
_entity_poly.pdbx_seq_one_letter_code
_entity_poly.pdbx_strand_id
1 'polypeptide(L)'
;MTAHATADTGLRGLDAGDLERVIEIDRTPGGRTRRRFFEKRFAAAAAHPEEFVHVGVMRGGALRGFAFARLLRGEFGREHVTAVLDAIGVEPVSRETGIGRTLLHELIARLRAVGARTLHSQTEWSDPELTHFFAAAGFKLAPRVALERSLATPLVEQIEED
;
A
#
# COMPACT_ATOMS: atom_id res chain seq x y z
N MET A 1 -1.18 -43.07 -6.28
CA MET A 1 -1.92 -41.87 -6.77
C MET A 1 -1.66 -40.73 -5.80
N THR A 2 -0.67 -39.97 -6.10
CA THR A 2 -0.35 -38.76 -5.32
C THR A 2 -1.20 -37.63 -5.88
N ALA A 3 -2.22 -37.23 -5.15
CA ALA A 3 -2.96 -36.00 -5.42
C ALA A 3 -1.99 -34.82 -5.23
N HIS A 4 -1.59 -34.19 -6.32
CA HIS A 4 -1.00 -32.88 -6.28
C HIS A 4 -2.09 -31.95 -5.76
N ALA A 5 -1.97 -31.56 -4.49
CA ALA A 5 -2.69 -30.43 -3.97
C ALA A 5 -2.23 -29.22 -4.79
N THR A 6 -3.04 -28.80 -5.74
CA THR A 6 -2.94 -27.48 -6.36
C THR A 6 -2.95 -26.48 -5.22
N ALA A 7 -1.80 -25.87 -4.96
CA ALA A 7 -1.69 -24.81 -3.97
C ALA A 7 -2.68 -23.74 -4.39
N ASP A 8 -3.76 -23.61 -3.64
CA ASP A 8 -4.81 -22.61 -3.83
C ASP A 8 -4.19 -21.23 -3.59
N THR A 9 -3.61 -20.66 -4.64
CA THR A 9 -3.09 -19.30 -4.64
C THR A 9 -4.22 -18.39 -5.06
N GLY A 10 -5.08 -18.08 -4.09
CA GLY A 10 -6.22 -17.19 -4.29
C GLY A 10 -5.82 -15.73 -4.18
N LEU A 11 -6.21 -14.92 -5.17
CA LEU A 11 -6.19 -13.47 -5.10
C LEU A 11 -7.61 -12.97 -4.84
N ARG A 12 -7.80 -12.17 -3.81
CA ARG A 12 -9.10 -11.59 -3.48
C ARG A 12 -8.98 -10.21 -2.86
N GLY A 13 -10.08 -9.49 -2.76
CA GLY A 13 -10.17 -8.30 -1.92
C GLY A 13 -10.01 -8.67 -0.45
N LEU A 14 -9.64 -7.69 0.37
CA LEU A 14 -9.64 -7.82 1.82
C LEU A 14 -11.03 -7.55 2.38
N ASP A 15 -11.36 -8.18 3.48
CA ASP A 15 -12.58 -7.92 4.24
C ASP A 15 -12.26 -7.62 5.71
N ALA A 16 -13.28 -7.28 6.50
CA ALA A 16 -13.11 -6.91 7.90
C ALA A 16 -12.44 -8.02 8.74
N GLY A 17 -12.61 -9.28 8.35
CA GLY A 17 -11.99 -10.43 9.02
C GLY A 17 -10.48 -10.51 8.82
N ASP A 18 -9.93 -9.82 7.83
CA ASP A 18 -8.50 -9.81 7.54
C ASP A 18 -7.70 -8.82 8.40
N LEU A 19 -8.37 -7.90 9.11
CA LEU A 19 -7.72 -6.79 9.81
C LEU A 19 -6.60 -7.26 10.75
N GLU A 20 -6.88 -8.24 11.61
CA GLU A 20 -5.89 -8.73 12.58
C GLU A 20 -4.70 -9.38 11.87
N ARG A 21 -4.96 -10.13 10.79
CA ARG A 21 -3.89 -10.77 10.03
C ARG A 21 -3.04 -9.75 9.28
N VAL A 22 -3.63 -8.70 8.73
CA VAL A 22 -2.91 -7.58 8.09
C VAL A 22 -2.00 -6.89 9.10
N ILE A 23 -2.50 -6.60 10.31
CA ILE A 23 -1.71 -6.00 11.38
C ILE A 23 -0.53 -6.90 11.79
N GLU A 24 -0.75 -8.21 11.85
CA GLU A 24 0.30 -9.17 12.16
C GLU A 24 1.39 -9.22 11.07
N ILE A 25 1.01 -9.23 9.80
CA ILE A 25 1.95 -9.21 8.65
C ILE A 25 2.76 -7.90 8.63
N ASP A 26 2.12 -6.77 8.97
CA ASP A 26 2.75 -5.46 8.99
C ASP A 26 3.69 -5.25 10.18
N ARG A 27 3.64 -6.12 11.17
CA ARG A 27 4.46 -5.98 12.39
C ARG A 27 5.95 -5.93 12.07
N THR A 28 6.62 -4.88 12.52
CA THR A 28 8.07 -4.76 12.38
C THR A 28 8.81 -5.74 13.30
N PRO A 29 10.09 -6.05 13.02
CA PRO A 29 10.91 -6.89 13.91
C PRO A 29 10.97 -6.38 15.36
N GLY A 30 10.84 -5.06 15.58
CA GLY A 30 10.75 -4.44 16.91
C GLY A 30 9.38 -4.52 17.58
N GLY A 31 8.43 -5.27 17.01
CA GLY A 31 7.09 -5.46 17.55
C GLY A 31 6.12 -4.29 17.35
N ARG A 32 6.53 -3.22 16.67
CA ARG A 32 5.64 -2.08 16.37
C ARG A 32 4.58 -2.50 15.38
N THR A 33 3.36 -2.04 15.60
CA THR A 33 2.23 -2.24 14.70
C THR A 33 1.60 -0.90 14.34
N ARG A 34 1.06 -0.81 13.13
CA ARG A 34 0.26 0.33 12.69
C ARG A 34 -1.24 0.07 12.88
N ARG A 35 -1.64 -0.53 14.02
CA ARG A 35 -3.02 -0.95 14.29
C ARG A 35 -4.03 0.14 13.97
N ARG A 36 -3.90 1.34 14.55
CA ARG A 36 -4.84 2.45 14.34
C ARG A 36 -4.92 2.89 12.88
N PHE A 37 -3.82 2.79 12.15
CA PHE A 37 -3.81 3.09 10.72
C PHE A 37 -4.71 2.10 9.97
N PHE A 38 -4.53 0.80 10.18
CA PHE A 38 -5.32 -0.22 9.49
C PHE A 38 -6.79 -0.22 9.92
N GLU A 39 -7.08 -0.04 11.21
CA GLU A 39 -8.45 0.12 11.69
C GLU A 39 -9.18 1.25 10.94
N LYS A 40 -8.54 2.42 10.79
CA LYS A 40 -9.10 3.54 10.03
C LYS A 40 -9.25 3.23 8.54
N ARG A 41 -8.27 2.55 7.94
CA ARG A 41 -8.31 2.21 6.51
C ARG A 41 -9.41 1.20 6.20
N PHE A 42 -9.55 0.16 6.99
CA PHE A 42 -10.62 -0.83 6.84
C PHE A 42 -12.00 -0.21 7.05
N ALA A 43 -12.15 0.62 8.06
CA ALA A 43 -13.42 1.34 8.31
C ALA A 43 -13.76 2.27 7.14
N ALA A 44 -12.79 3.04 6.63
CA ALA A 44 -12.99 3.92 5.49
C ALA A 44 -13.32 3.15 4.20
N ALA A 45 -12.63 2.04 3.94
CA ALA A 45 -12.91 1.19 2.78
C ALA A 45 -14.28 0.51 2.85
N ALA A 46 -14.76 0.18 4.04
CA ALA A 46 -16.10 -0.34 4.24
C ALA A 46 -17.19 0.73 4.02
N ALA A 47 -16.92 1.98 4.43
CA ALA A 47 -17.85 3.10 4.27
C ALA A 47 -17.87 3.66 2.85
N HIS A 48 -16.71 3.68 2.18
CA HIS A 48 -16.51 4.27 0.85
C HIS A 48 -15.70 3.32 -0.05
N PRO A 49 -16.25 2.15 -0.41
CA PRO A 49 -15.51 1.13 -1.18
C PRO A 49 -15.02 1.63 -2.54
N GLU A 50 -15.68 2.63 -3.13
CA GLU A 50 -15.30 3.25 -4.40
C GLU A 50 -14.01 4.10 -4.32
N GLU A 51 -13.53 4.40 -3.12
CA GLU A 51 -12.31 5.19 -2.89
C GLU A 51 -11.07 4.32 -2.64
N PHE A 52 -11.25 3.00 -2.56
CA PHE A 52 -10.17 2.09 -2.19
C PHE A 52 -10.06 0.91 -3.15
N VAL A 53 -8.83 0.44 -3.33
CA VAL A 53 -8.52 -0.82 -4.00
C VAL A 53 -7.56 -1.59 -3.12
N HIS A 54 -7.90 -2.82 -2.81
CA HIS A 54 -7.07 -3.68 -1.99
C HIS A 54 -7.07 -5.11 -2.51
N VAL A 55 -6.00 -5.83 -2.22
CA VAL A 55 -5.82 -7.22 -2.62
C VAL A 55 -5.07 -8.00 -1.55
N GLY A 56 -5.48 -9.23 -1.35
CA GLY A 56 -4.80 -10.21 -0.51
C GLY A 56 -4.41 -11.45 -1.31
N VAL A 57 -3.28 -12.05 -0.97
CA VAL A 57 -2.83 -13.35 -1.46
C VAL A 57 -3.11 -14.39 -0.41
N MET A 58 -3.92 -15.38 -0.76
CA MET A 58 -4.21 -16.54 0.07
C MET A 58 -3.37 -17.73 -0.36
N ARG A 59 -2.78 -18.45 0.58
CA ARG A 59 -2.14 -19.75 0.36
C ARG A 59 -2.41 -20.67 1.54
N GLY A 60 -2.86 -21.88 1.28
CA GLY A 60 -3.18 -22.84 2.33
C GLY A 60 -4.24 -22.33 3.32
N GLY A 61 -5.25 -21.62 2.83
CA GLY A 61 -6.34 -21.08 3.65
C GLY A 61 -5.98 -19.87 4.52
N ALA A 62 -4.76 -19.30 4.40
CA ALA A 62 -4.31 -18.17 5.19
C ALA A 62 -3.84 -17.01 4.31
N LEU A 63 -4.10 -15.78 4.77
CA LEU A 63 -3.57 -14.57 4.15
C LEU A 63 -2.05 -14.51 4.36
N ARG A 64 -1.30 -14.44 3.26
CA ARG A 64 0.18 -14.42 3.25
C ARG A 64 0.76 -13.06 2.91
N GLY A 65 -0.05 -12.21 2.30
CA GLY A 65 0.35 -10.86 1.96
C GLY A 65 -0.84 -10.02 1.54
N PHE A 66 -0.67 -8.72 1.56
CA PHE A 66 -1.70 -7.75 1.22
C PHE A 66 -1.11 -6.51 0.55
N ALA A 67 -1.94 -5.81 -0.21
CA ALA A 67 -1.69 -4.46 -0.69
C ALA A 67 -2.95 -3.62 -0.56
N PHE A 68 -2.79 -2.36 -0.17
CA PHE A 68 -3.88 -1.45 0.11
C PHE A 68 -3.61 -0.10 -0.54
N ALA A 69 -4.49 0.35 -1.41
CA ALA A 69 -4.39 1.63 -2.10
C ALA A 69 -5.69 2.42 -1.98
N ARG A 70 -5.57 3.74 -1.98
CA ARG A 70 -6.70 4.67 -2.07
C ARG A 70 -6.66 5.45 -3.37
N LEU A 71 -7.83 5.87 -3.83
CA LEU A 71 -8.00 6.65 -5.04
C LEU A 71 -8.12 8.13 -4.70
N LEU A 72 -7.42 8.96 -5.45
CA LEU A 72 -7.49 10.41 -5.40
C LEU A 72 -8.10 10.92 -6.70
N ARG A 73 -9.09 11.81 -6.57
CA ARG A 73 -9.83 12.36 -7.72
C ARG A 73 -9.72 13.87 -7.72
N GLY A 74 -8.95 14.39 -8.68
CA GLY A 74 -8.85 15.85 -8.90
C GLY A 74 -7.86 16.59 -8.02
N GLU A 75 -7.07 15.93 -7.18
CA GLU A 75 -6.07 16.58 -6.35
C GLU A 75 -4.98 17.23 -7.21
N PHE A 76 -4.53 18.39 -6.78
CA PHE A 76 -3.51 19.19 -7.47
C PHE A 76 -3.88 19.56 -8.93
N GLY A 77 -5.18 19.79 -9.20
CA GLY A 77 -5.67 20.18 -10.51
C GLY A 77 -5.58 19.07 -11.58
N ARG A 78 -5.47 17.79 -11.18
CA ARG A 78 -5.43 16.67 -12.12
C ARG A 78 -6.83 16.23 -12.52
N GLU A 79 -7.04 16.04 -13.78
CA GLU A 79 -8.31 15.53 -14.31
C GLU A 79 -8.45 14.01 -14.20
N HIS A 80 -7.35 13.29 -14.02
CA HIS A 80 -7.36 11.83 -13.97
C HIS A 80 -7.26 11.28 -12.54
N VAL A 81 -7.79 10.08 -12.35
CA VAL A 81 -7.68 9.36 -11.08
C VAL A 81 -6.23 8.94 -10.84
N THR A 82 -5.74 9.26 -9.66
CA THR A 82 -4.44 8.84 -9.13
C THR A 82 -4.66 7.88 -7.98
N ALA A 83 -3.86 6.84 -7.89
CA ALA A 83 -3.85 5.95 -6.74
C ALA A 83 -2.64 6.22 -5.85
N VAL A 84 -2.81 6.00 -4.55
CA VAL A 84 -1.72 6.01 -3.57
C VAL A 84 -1.66 4.66 -2.91
N LEU A 85 -0.52 3.99 -3.01
CA LEU A 85 -0.25 2.76 -2.28
C LEU A 85 0.06 3.13 -0.83
N ASP A 86 -0.90 2.86 0.05
CA ASP A 86 -0.79 3.18 1.47
C ASP A 86 0.00 2.13 2.25
N ALA A 87 -0.12 0.87 1.84
CA ALA A 87 0.59 -0.24 2.48
C ALA A 87 0.70 -1.45 1.55
N ILE A 88 1.81 -2.15 1.65
CA ILE A 88 2.04 -3.48 1.08
C ILE A 88 2.85 -4.29 2.09
N GLY A 89 2.46 -5.53 2.30
CA GLY A 89 3.15 -6.41 3.23
C GLY A 89 3.08 -7.87 2.81
N VAL A 90 4.14 -8.60 3.10
CA VAL A 90 4.25 -10.04 2.92
C VAL A 90 4.75 -10.62 4.22
N GLU A 91 4.12 -11.69 4.72
CA GLU A 91 4.60 -12.35 5.93
C GLU A 91 6.07 -12.78 5.79
N PRO A 92 6.88 -12.69 6.87
CA PRO A 92 8.33 -12.94 6.78
C PRO A 92 8.70 -14.29 6.17
N VAL A 93 7.99 -15.35 6.52
CA VAL A 93 8.25 -16.72 6.00
C VAL A 93 7.89 -16.90 4.53
N SER A 94 7.13 -16.00 3.95
CA SER A 94 6.71 -16.01 2.54
C SER A 94 7.43 -14.98 1.69
N ARG A 95 8.36 -14.24 2.25
CA ARG A 95 9.19 -13.28 1.51
C ARG A 95 10.07 -14.02 0.50
N GLU A 96 10.47 -13.32 -0.56
CA GLU A 96 11.26 -13.86 -1.67
C GLU A 96 10.58 -14.99 -2.48
N THR A 97 9.29 -15.26 -2.22
CA THR A 97 8.50 -16.25 -2.98
C THR A 97 7.69 -15.63 -4.12
N GLY A 98 7.89 -14.34 -4.42
CA GLY A 98 7.18 -13.62 -5.47
C GLY A 98 5.80 -13.07 -5.07
N ILE A 99 5.37 -13.22 -3.83
CA ILE A 99 4.05 -12.73 -3.35
C ILE A 99 3.94 -11.22 -3.50
N GLY A 100 4.97 -10.45 -3.14
CA GLY A 100 4.97 -8.99 -3.28
C GLY A 100 4.76 -8.54 -4.71
N ARG A 101 5.42 -9.18 -5.66
CA ARG A 101 5.25 -8.91 -7.09
C ARG A 101 3.84 -9.29 -7.56
N THR A 102 3.32 -10.43 -7.13
CA THR A 102 1.96 -10.87 -7.44
C THR A 102 0.92 -9.87 -6.93
N LEU A 103 1.06 -9.41 -5.68
CA LEU A 103 0.21 -8.39 -5.08
C LEU A 103 0.21 -7.10 -5.90
N LEU A 104 1.40 -6.61 -6.24
CA LEU A 104 1.53 -5.35 -6.98
C LEU A 104 0.96 -5.47 -8.39
N HIS A 105 1.18 -6.59 -9.08
CA HIS A 105 0.60 -6.87 -10.39
C HIS A 105 -0.93 -6.85 -10.36
N GLU A 106 -1.53 -7.55 -9.41
CA GLU A 106 -2.98 -7.61 -9.25
C GLU A 106 -3.56 -6.25 -8.84
N LEU A 107 -2.90 -5.56 -7.91
CA LEU A 107 -3.31 -4.21 -7.50
C LEU A 107 -3.33 -3.26 -8.71
N ILE A 108 -2.26 -3.26 -9.51
CA ILE A 108 -2.18 -2.43 -10.72
C ILE A 108 -3.29 -2.77 -11.70
N ALA A 109 -3.58 -4.05 -11.93
CA ALA A 109 -4.67 -4.48 -12.81
C ALA A 109 -6.03 -3.94 -12.32
N ARG A 110 -6.31 -4.05 -11.03
CA ARG A 110 -7.55 -3.52 -10.42
C ARG A 110 -7.63 -2.00 -10.49
N LEU A 111 -6.51 -1.30 -10.22
CA LEU A 111 -6.45 0.16 -10.31
C LEU A 111 -6.70 0.66 -11.73
N ARG A 112 -6.15 -0.01 -12.74
CA ARG A 112 -6.41 0.30 -14.15
C ARG A 112 -7.88 0.09 -14.51
N ALA A 113 -8.50 -0.95 -14.00
CA ALA A 113 -9.92 -1.25 -14.25
C ALA A 113 -10.86 -0.16 -13.70
N VAL A 114 -10.48 0.53 -12.61
CA VAL A 114 -11.24 1.67 -12.06
C VAL A 114 -10.80 3.03 -12.63
N GLY A 115 -9.95 3.04 -13.66
CA GLY A 115 -9.56 4.25 -14.38
C GLY A 115 -8.37 5.01 -13.79
N ALA A 116 -7.66 4.46 -12.81
CA ALA A 116 -6.43 5.08 -12.30
C ALA A 116 -5.32 5.04 -13.36
N ARG A 117 -4.61 6.16 -13.53
CA ARG A 117 -3.53 6.30 -14.51
C ARG A 117 -2.13 6.28 -13.90
N THR A 118 -2.03 6.64 -12.63
CA THR A 118 -0.76 6.67 -11.90
C THR A 118 -0.93 6.06 -10.53
N LEU A 119 0.10 5.36 -10.08
CA LEU A 119 0.22 4.83 -8.72
C LEU A 119 1.41 5.50 -8.04
N HIS A 120 1.17 6.18 -6.93
CA HIS A 120 2.18 6.80 -6.09
C HIS A 120 2.41 5.98 -4.83
N SER A 121 3.63 6.02 -4.32
CA SER A 121 3.98 5.53 -2.99
C SER A 121 5.00 6.47 -2.35
N GLN A 122 5.06 6.44 -1.03
CA GLN A 122 6.10 7.11 -0.25
C GLN A 122 6.80 6.08 0.61
N THR A 123 8.11 6.19 0.70
CA THR A 123 8.97 5.33 1.51
C THR A 123 10.00 6.18 2.23
N GLU A 124 10.41 5.73 3.41
CA GLU A 124 11.49 6.38 4.14
C GLU A 124 12.82 6.19 3.42
N TRP A 125 13.67 7.20 3.47
CA TRP A 125 15.04 7.13 2.93
C TRP A 125 15.86 5.99 3.53
N SER A 126 15.52 5.59 4.75
CA SER A 126 16.18 4.55 5.52
C SER A 126 15.69 3.14 5.21
N ASP A 127 14.76 2.96 4.26
CA ASP A 127 14.26 1.65 3.84
C ASP A 127 14.74 1.29 2.42
N PRO A 128 15.98 0.77 2.28
CA PRO A 128 16.54 0.41 0.98
C PRO A 128 15.86 -0.82 0.35
N GLU A 129 15.32 -1.74 1.15
CA GLU A 129 14.63 -2.94 0.64
C GLU A 129 13.36 -2.56 -0.09
N LEU A 130 12.54 -1.70 0.50
CA LEU A 130 11.30 -1.24 -0.10
C LEU A 130 11.57 -0.36 -1.33
N THR A 131 12.58 0.50 -1.26
CA THR A 131 13.01 1.33 -2.40
C THR A 131 13.48 0.46 -3.56
N HIS A 132 14.27 -0.58 -3.29
CA HIS A 132 14.73 -1.53 -4.30
C HIS A 132 13.56 -2.32 -4.93
N PHE A 133 12.63 -2.77 -4.09
CA PHE A 133 11.42 -3.46 -4.55
C PHE A 133 10.61 -2.59 -5.53
N PHE A 134 10.38 -1.33 -5.19
CA PHE A 134 9.64 -0.41 -6.06
C PHE A 134 10.40 -0.12 -7.36
N ALA A 135 11.71 0.10 -7.29
CA ALA A 135 12.52 0.31 -8.48
C ALA A 135 12.47 -0.90 -9.44
N ALA A 136 12.59 -2.11 -8.91
CA ALA A 136 12.46 -3.35 -9.68
C ALA A 136 11.05 -3.53 -10.28
N ALA A 137 10.04 -2.95 -9.67
CA ALA A 137 8.66 -2.94 -10.17
C ALA A 137 8.37 -1.78 -11.14
N GLY A 138 9.38 -1.00 -11.54
CA GLY A 138 9.25 0.08 -12.51
C GLY A 138 8.81 1.42 -11.94
N PHE A 139 8.79 1.58 -10.61
CA PHE A 139 8.58 2.90 -10.01
C PHE A 139 9.79 3.79 -10.24
N LYS A 140 9.52 5.06 -10.46
CA LYS A 140 10.51 6.12 -10.66
C LYS A 140 10.25 7.25 -9.69
N LEU A 141 11.26 8.03 -9.40
CA LEU A 141 11.08 9.26 -8.62
C LEU A 141 10.06 10.16 -9.33
N ALA A 142 9.02 10.55 -8.60
CA ALA A 142 8.07 11.53 -9.10
C ALA A 142 8.73 12.91 -9.16
N PRO A 143 8.43 13.75 -10.17
CA PRO A 143 8.98 15.10 -10.28
C PRO A 143 8.30 16.05 -9.27
N ARG A 144 8.42 15.74 -7.99
CA ARG A 144 7.80 16.45 -6.87
C ARG A 144 8.68 16.36 -5.65
N VAL A 145 8.57 17.38 -4.83
CA VAL A 145 9.22 17.45 -3.51
C VAL A 145 8.13 17.40 -2.44
N ALA A 146 8.31 16.58 -1.44
CA ALA A 146 7.48 16.61 -0.24
C ALA A 146 7.97 17.75 0.65
N LEU A 147 7.07 18.69 0.96
CA LEU A 147 7.35 19.77 1.89
C LEU A 147 6.54 19.54 3.16
N GLU A 148 7.21 19.64 4.29
CA GLU A 148 6.62 19.45 5.61
C GLU A 148 6.92 20.65 6.50
N ARG A 149 5.94 21.06 7.28
CA ARG A 149 6.08 22.10 8.29
C ARG A 149 5.37 21.70 9.57
N SER A 150 6.06 21.82 10.69
CA SER A 150 5.41 21.66 12.00
C SER A 150 4.44 22.81 12.26
N LEU A 151 3.20 22.47 12.58
CA LEU A 151 2.19 23.47 12.99
C LEU A 151 2.34 23.89 14.45
N ALA A 152 3.19 23.21 15.23
CA ALA A 152 3.54 23.64 16.59
C ALA A 152 4.49 24.85 16.61
N THR A 153 5.16 25.14 15.49
CA THR A 153 6.06 26.29 15.36
C THR A 153 5.29 27.46 14.77
N PRO A 154 5.26 28.64 15.43
CA PRO A 154 4.65 29.83 14.88
C PRO A 154 5.24 30.23 13.52
N LEU A 155 4.43 30.85 12.67
CA LEU A 155 4.91 31.43 11.43
C LEU A 155 5.76 32.67 11.76
N VAL A 156 7.05 32.59 11.47
CA VAL A 156 7.95 33.75 11.51
C VAL A 156 8.14 34.19 10.06
N GLU A 157 7.63 35.31 9.69
CA GLU A 157 7.94 35.94 8.40
C GLU A 157 9.40 36.41 8.42
N GLN A 158 10.20 35.85 7.51
CA GLN A 158 11.50 36.40 7.21
C GLN A 158 11.23 37.65 6.38
N ILE A 159 11.32 38.81 6.99
CA ILE A 159 11.35 40.10 6.27
C ILE A 159 12.73 40.13 5.62
N GLU A 160 12.77 39.95 4.30
CA GLU A 160 13.98 40.31 3.54
C GLU A 160 14.10 41.84 3.65
N GLU A 161 15.10 42.31 4.39
CA GLU A 161 15.50 43.74 4.32
C GLU A 161 16.20 43.94 2.98
N ASP A 162 15.57 44.75 2.12
CA ASP A 162 16.16 45.26 0.88
C ASP A 162 17.40 46.16 1.15
#